data_bc1cb1fceec68addf68f2ec48e9f6628
#
_entry.id   bc1cb1fceec68addf68f2ec48e9f6628
#
_cell.length_a   1.000
_cell.length_b   1.000
_cell.length_c   1.000
_cell.angle_alpha   90.00
_cell.angle_beta   90.00
_cell.angle_gamma   90.00
#
_symmetry.space_group_name_H-M   'P 1'
#
loop_
_entity.id
_entity.type
_entity.pdbx_description
1 polymer ?
#
loop_
_entity_poly.entity_id
_entity_poly.type
_entity_poly.pdbx_seq_one_letter_code
_entity_poly.pdbx_strand_id
1 'polypeptide(L)'
;MLVADDDADILRFIEINLRLEGFEVVTARDGLDAFAKAAAVRPDLVLLDVLMPGIDGYAICARIRADASLAAVPVIIVTANYGLAEMEAARQAGADDFLIKPFLPATLLDKAKAMLG
;
A
#
# COMPACT_ATOMS: atom_id res chain seq x y z
N MET A 1 -7.30 -2.89 -6.63
CA MET A 1 -6.19 -2.44 -5.76
C MET A 1 -6.64 -1.33 -4.85
N LEU A 2 -6.14 -1.33 -3.64
CA LEU A 2 -6.36 -0.24 -2.68
C LEU A 2 -5.06 0.55 -2.51
N VAL A 3 -5.13 1.86 -2.61
CA VAL A 3 -3.97 2.74 -2.44
C VAL A 3 -4.28 3.74 -1.34
N ALA A 4 -3.44 3.82 -0.33
CA ALA A 4 -3.60 4.72 0.79
C ALA A 4 -2.39 5.64 0.92
N ASP A 5 -2.63 6.95 0.88
CA ASP A 5 -1.64 8.00 1.06
C ASP A 5 -2.37 9.27 1.47
N ASP A 6 -1.82 10.03 2.42
CA ASP A 6 -2.42 11.30 2.85
C ASP A 6 -2.06 12.46 1.91
N ASP A 7 -1.04 12.30 1.08
CA ASP A 7 -0.67 13.28 0.06
C ASP A 7 -1.55 13.07 -1.17
N ALA A 8 -2.43 14.02 -1.43
CA ALA A 8 -3.39 13.94 -2.54
C ALA A 8 -2.72 13.84 -3.90
N ASP A 9 -1.58 14.49 -4.09
CA ASP A 9 -0.88 14.48 -5.38
C ASP A 9 -0.21 13.13 -5.65
N ILE A 10 0.42 12.54 -4.64
CA ILE A 10 1.02 11.21 -4.76
C ILE A 10 -0.06 10.16 -4.97
N LEU A 11 -1.14 10.24 -4.22
CA LEU A 11 -2.27 9.33 -4.34
C LEU A 11 -2.84 9.35 -5.76
N ARG A 12 -3.05 10.56 -6.30
CA ARG A 12 -3.54 10.73 -7.67
C ARG A 12 -2.55 10.20 -8.71
N PHE A 13 -1.25 10.44 -8.51
CA PHE A 13 -0.21 9.93 -9.39
C PHE A 13 -0.25 8.40 -9.47
N ILE A 14 -0.33 7.74 -8.33
CA ILE A 14 -0.40 6.28 -8.26
C ILE A 14 -1.69 5.80 -8.92
N GLU A 15 -2.82 6.40 -8.58
CA GLU A 15 -4.13 6.03 -9.12
C GLU A 15 -4.15 6.10 -10.63
N ILE A 16 -3.71 7.22 -11.20
CA ILE A 16 -3.71 7.44 -12.66
C ILE A 16 -2.86 6.38 -13.36
N ASN A 17 -1.65 6.13 -12.85
CA ASN A 17 -0.75 5.17 -13.49
C ASN A 17 -1.29 3.74 -13.45
N LEU A 18 -1.89 3.34 -12.33
CA LEU A 18 -2.49 2.02 -12.22
C LEU A 18 -3.73 1.88 -13.10
N ARG A 19 -4.58 2.91 -13.17
CA ARG A 19 -5.77 2.89 -14.04
C ARG A 19 -5.40 2.83 -15.52
N LEU A 20 -4.33 3.52 -15.94
CA LEU A 20 -3.85 3.46 -17.32
C LEU A 20 -3.42 2.05 -17.72
N GLU A 21 -3.00 1.23 -16.75
CA GLU A 21 -2.64 -0.17 -17.01
C GLU A 21 -3.84 -1.11 -16.90
N GLY A 22 -5.03 -0.59 -16.70
CA GLY A 22 -6.25 -1.39 -16.66
C GLY A 22 -6.67 -1.89 -15.29
N PHE A 23 -6.00 -1.46 -14.22
CA PHE A 23 -6.35 -1.87 -12.86
C PHE A 23 -7.48 -1.03 -12.30
N GLU A 24 -8.37 -1.66 -11.54
CA GLU A 24 -9.35 -0.95 -10.73
C GLU A 24 -8.68 -0.48 -9.45
N VAL A 25 -8.92 0.78 -9.08
CA VAL A 25 -8.26 1.41 -7.93
C VAL A 25 -9.28 2.03 -7.01
N VAL A 26 -9.15 1.72 -5.72
CA VAL A 26 -9.88 2.37 -4.62
C VAL A 26 -8.84 3.13 -3.81
N THR A 27 -9.15 4.35 -3.41
CA THR A 27 -8.20 5.21 -2.69
C THR A 27 -8.65 5.49 -1.27
N ALA A 28 -7.68 5.71 -0.38
CA ALA A 28 -7.91 6.11 1.00
C ALA A 28 -6.88 7.18 1.39
N ARG A 29 -7.26 8.10 2.29
CA ARG A 29 -6.43 9.22 2.71
C ARG A 29 -5.85 9.03 4.11
N ASP A 30 -6.27 8.01 4.85
CA ASP A 30 -5.75 7.68 6.17
C ASP A 30 -5.84 6.17 6.43
N GLY A 31 -5.20 5.75 7.53
CA GLY A 31 -5.08 4.33 7.84
C GLY A 31 -6.40 3.65 8.18
N LEU A 32 -7.27 4.33 8.92
CA LEU A 32 -8.56 3.75 9.30
C LEU A 32 -9.47 3.57 8.10
N ASP A 33 -9.50 4.57 7.21
CA ASP A 33 -10.25 4.47 5.95
C ASP A 33 -9.69 3.36 5.07
N ALA A 34 -8.37 3.24 5.01
CA ALA A 34 -7.71 2.17 4.25
C ALA A 34 -8.14 0.79 4.75
N PHE A 35 -8.12 0.57 6.05
CA PHE A 35 -8.54 -0.72 6.63
C PHE A 35 -10.02 -1.00 6.36
N ALA A 36 -10.88 -0.01 6.56
CA ALA A 36 -12.32 -0.15 6.32
C ALA A 36 -12.60 -0.52 4.86
N LYS A 37 -11.93 0.15 3.92
CA LYS A 37 -12.09 -0.14 2.50
C LYS A 37 -11.50 -1.50 2.12
N ALA A 38 -10.37 -1.90 2.69
CA ALA A 38 -9.81 -3.22 2.47
C ALA A 38 -10.80 -4.32 2.89
N ALA A 39 -11.42 -4.16 4.05
CA ALA A 39 -12.42 -5.11 4.53
C ALA A 39 -13.66 -5.15 3.63
N ALA A 40 -14.08 -4.00 3.11
CA ALA A 40 -15.27 -3.91 2.27
C ALA A 40 -15.07 -4.46 0.86
N VAL A 41 -13.94 -4.13 0.21
CA VAL A 41 -13.72 -4.47 -1.20
C VAL A 41 -12.83 -5.69 -1.41
N ARG A 42 -12.11 -6.13 -0.39
CA ARG A 42 -11.16 -7.26 -0.46
C ARG A 42 -10.23 -7.13 -1.67
N PRO A 43 -9.34 -6.14 -1.68
CA PRO A 43 -8.50 -5.88 -2.84
C PRO A 43 -7.50 -7.02 -3.07
N ASP A 44 -7.00 -7.11 -4.28
CA ASP A 44 -5.95 -8.06 -4.66
C ASP A 44 -4.54 -7.52 -4.41
N LEU A 45 -4.42 -6.24 -4.09
CA LEU A 45 -3.16 -5.59 -3.71
C LEU A 45 -3.46 -4.33 -2.92
N VAL A 46 -2.65 -4.08 -1.87
CA VAL A 46 -2.74 -2.87 -1.05
C VAL A 46 -1.40 -2.16 -1.08
N LEU A 47 -1.43 -0.86 -1.43
CA LEU A 47 -0.28 0.03 -1.30
C LEU A 47 -0.54 0.99 -0.16
N LEU A 48 0.33 1.00 0.85
CA LEU A 48 0.17 1.79 2.06
C LEU A 48 1.35 2.74 2.26
N ASP A 49 1.08 4.04 2.31
CA ASP A 49 2.07 4.99 2.79
C ASP A 49 2.29 4.80 4.29
N VAL A 50 3.54 5.00 4.74
CA VAL A 50 3.88 4.85 6.16
C VAL A 50 3.32 6.00 6.98
N LEU A 51 3.49 7.24 6.49
CA LEU A 51 3.13 8.44 7.25
C LEU A 51 1.71 8.87 6.89
N MET A 52 0.74 8.40 7.66
CA MET A 52 -0.65 8.79 7.53
C MET A 52 -1.19 9.25 8.88
N PRO A 53 -2.17 10.18 8.91
CA PRO A 53 -2.78 10.61 10.15
C PRO A 53 -3.43 9.46 10.92
N GLY A 54 -3.28 9.47 12.23
CA GLY A 54 -3.87 8.48 13.13
C GLY A 54 -3.01 7.23 13.23
N ILE A 55 -3.30 6.21 12.44
CA ILE A 55 -2.55 4.95 12.44
C ILE A 55 -1.63 4.93 11.23
N ASP A 56 -0.34 4.63 11.44
CA ASP A 56 0.63 4.57 10.35
C ASP A 56 0.46 3.31 9.47
N GLY A 57 1.15 3.29 8.32
CA GLY A 57 1.04 2.20 7.37
C GLY A 57 1.49 0.85 7.91
N TYR A 58 2.48 0.81 8.79
CA TYR A 58 2.92 -0.45 9.40
C TYR A 58 1.84 -1.04 10.29
N ALA A 59 1.18 -0.21 11.10
CA ALA A 59 0.11 -0.67 11.96
C ALA A 59 -1.09 -1.18 11.17
N ILE A 60 -1.43 -0.52 10.06
CA ILE A 60 -2.50 -0.98 9.17
C ILE A 60 -2.11 -2.30 8.50
N CYS A 61 -0.87 -2.45 8.06
CA CYS A 61 -0.39 -3.71 7.49
C CYS A 61 -0.53 -4.85 8.50
N ALA A 62 -0.14 -4.62 9.75
CA ALA A 62 -0.28 -5.61 10.81
C ALA A 62 -1.76 -5.98 11.06
N ARG A 63 -2.67 -5.01 11.01
CA ARG A 63 -4.10 -5.27 11.13
C ARG A 63 -4.64 -6.11 9.97
N ILE A 64 -4.18 -5.83 8.75
CA ILE A 64 -4.56 -6.63 7.58
C ILE A 64 -4.11 -8.08 7.76
N ARG A 65 -2.89 -8.29 8.24
CA ARG A 65 -2.37 -9.64 8.48
C ARG A 65 -3.12 -10.38 9.60
N ALA A 66 -3.65 -9.64 10.57
CA ALA A 66 -4.41 -10.22 11.67
C ALA A 66 -5.86 -10.54 11.31
N ASP A 67 -6.38 -9.97 10.23
CA ASP A 67 -7.76 -10.22 9.77
C ASP A 67 -7.78 -11.46 8.87
N ALA A 68 -8.56 -12.46 9.26
CA ALA A 68 -8.58 -13.74 8.55
C ALA A 68 -8.99 -13.60 7.08
N SER A 69 -9.86 -12.65 6.75
CA SER A 69 -10.32 -12.42 5.38
C SER A 69 -9.32 -11.67 4.51
N LEU A 70 -8.32 -11.01 5.12
CA LEU A 70 -7.33 -10.19 4.45
C LEU A 70 -5.90 -10.69 4.62
N ALA A 71 -5.70 -11.74 5.40
CA ALA A 71 -4.36 -12.17 5.84
C ALA A 71 -3.42 -12.52 4.69
N ALA A 72 -3.94 -12.90 3.54
CA ALA A 72 -3.14 -13.32 2.37
C ALA A 72 -3.01 -12.22 1.31
N VAL A 73 -3.65 -11.04 1.47
CA VAL A 73 -3.58 -10.00 0.46
C VAL A 73 -2.16 -9.41 0.40
N PRO A 74 -1.57 -9.27 -0.79
CA PRO A 74 -0.25 -8.63 -0.92
C PRO A 74 -0.28 -7.18 -0.46
N VAL A 75 0.74 -6.76 0.31
CA VAL A 75 0.88 -5.39 0.79
C VAL A 75 2.24 -4.86 0.41
N ILE A 76 2.26 -3.70 -0.24
CA ILE A 76 3.46 -2.93 -0.54
C ILE A 76 3.45 -1.68 0.32
N ILE A 77 4.48 -1.48 1.13
CA ILE A 77 4.69 -0.27 1.92
C ILE A 77 5.36 0.78 1.03
N VAL A 78 4.80 1.99 1.03
CA VAL A 78 5.35 3.13 0.27
C VAL A 78 6.00 4.09 1.27
N THR A 79 7.28 4.39 1.10
CA THR A 79 8.02 5.20 2.08
C THR A 79 9.11 6.04 1.41
N ALA A 80 9.41 7.20 1.99
CA ALA A 80 10.55 8.02 1.60
C ALA A 80 11.84 7.59 2.30
N ASN A 81 11.77 6.71 3.28
CA ASN A 81 12.91 6.25 4.06
C ASN A 81 13.15 4.76 3.82
N TYR A 82 14.39 4.42 3.43
CA TYR A 82 14.76 3.05 3.08
C TYR A 82 15.92 2.50 3.94
N GLY A 83 16.13 3.08 5.13
CA GLY A 83 17.13 2.58 6.06
C GLY A 83 16.81 1.17 6.57
N LEU A 84 17.80 0.50 7.16
CA LEU A 84 17.62 -0.87 7.66
C LEU A 84 16.49 -0.99 8.68
N ALA A 85 16.33 0.02 9.54
CA ALA A 85 15.26 0.04 10.52
C ALA A 85 13.88 0.06 9.88
N GLU A 86 13.72 0.83 8.79
CA GLU A 86 12.45 0.92 8.05
C GLU A 86 12.14 -0.39 7.32
N MET A 87 13.16 -0.99 6.71
CA MET A 87 12.98 -2.28 6.03
C MET A 87 12.59 -3.37 7.02
N GLU A 88 13.20 -3.38 8.21
CA GLU A 88 12.87 -4.35 9.25
C GLU A 88 11.45 -4.11 9.79
N ALA A 89 11.04 -2.85 9.97
CA ALA A 89 9.69 -2.51 10.41
C ALA A 89 8.65 -3.01 9.40
N ALA A 90 8.91 -2.83 8.11
CA ALA A 90 8.02 -3.31 7.06
C ALA A 90 7.91 -4.85 7.09
N ARG A 91 9.03 -5.53 7.25
CA ARG A 91 9.06 -6.99 7.34
C ARG A 91 8.29 -7.50 8.55
N GLN A 92 8.49 -6.89 9.71
CA GLN A 92 7.80 -7.27 10.95
C GLN A 92 6.30 -7.02 10.86
N ALA A 93 5.88 -5.97 10.16
CA ALA A 93 4.47 -5.69 9.92
C ALA A 93 3.82 -6.68 8.96
N GLY A 94 4.61 -7.49 8.24
CA GLY A 94 4.12 -8.47 7.31
C GLY A 94 3.96 -7.97 5.88
N ALA A 95 4.64 -6.87 5.51
CA ALA A 95 4.64 -6.37 4.14
C ALA A 95 5.39 -7.33 3.21
N ASP A 96 4.91 -7.46 1.98
CA ASP A 96 5.51 -8.32 0.97
C ASP A 96 6.63 -7.62 0.22
N ASP A 97 6.54 -6.30 0.08
CA ASP A 97 7.54 -5.47 -0.59
C ASP A 97 7.41 -4.04 -0.12
N PHE A 98 8.30 -3.18 -0.58
CA PHE A 98 8.20 -1.75 -0.34
C PHE A 98 8.60 -0.97 -1.59
N LEU A 99 8.10 0.26 -1.69
CA LEU A 99 8.34 1.17 -2.80
C LEU A 99 8.87 2.47 -2.23
N ILE A 100 10.06 2.89 -2.70
CA ILE A 100 10.75 4.04 -2.14
C ILE A 100 10.42 5.30 -2.93
N LYS A 101 9.98 6.34 -2.24
CA LYS A 101 9.72 7.67 -2.84
C LYS A 101 11.03 8.44 -3.01
N PRO A 102 11.20 9.20 -4.09
CA PRO A 102 10.35 9.22 -5.28
C PRO A 102 10.58 7.99 -6.16
N PHE A 103 9.54 7.52 -6.82
CA PHE A 103 9.62 6.36 -7.69
C PHE A 103 9.14 6.69 -9.10
N LEU A 104 9.63 5.92 -10.08
CA LEU A 104 9.16 6.02 -11.45
C LEU A 104 7.86 5.22 -11.65
N PRO A 105 6.99 5.61 -12.59
CA PRO A 105 5.81 4.81 -12.91
C PRO A 105 6.15 3.36 -13.25
N ALA A 106 7.23 3.13 -13.98
CA ALA A 106 7.65 1.77 -14.33
C ALA A 106 7.95 0.92 -13.10
N THR A 107 8.62 1.49 -12.09
CA THR A 107 8.92 0.77 -10.84
C THR A 107 7.65 0.41 -10.09
N LEU A 108 6.69 1.34 -9.99
CA LEU A 108 5.39 1.10 -9.39
C LEU A 108 4.67 -0.05 -10.10
N LEU A 109 4.60 0.00 -11.42
CA LEU A 109 3.88 -0.99 -12.21
C LEU A 109 4.55 -2.36 -12.14
N ASP A 110 5.88 -2.42 -12.18
CA ASP A 110 6.62 -3.68 -12.07
C ASP A 110 6.36 -4.36 -10.74
N LYS A 111 6.38 -3.60 -9.63
CA LYS A 111 6.11 -4.15 -8.30
C LYS A 111 4.66 -4.62 -8.17
N ALA A 112 3.70 -3.84 -8.65
CA ALA A 112 2.29 -4.22 -8.61
C ALA A 112 2.04 -5.50 -9.40
N LYS A 113 2.58 -5.60 -10.61
CA LYS A 113 2.43 -6.78 -11.45
C LYS A 113 3.09 -8.02 -10.84
N ALA A 114 4.26 -7.86 -10.21
CA ALA A 114 4.95 -8.95 -9.54
C ALA A 114 4.11 -9.54 -8.39
N MET A 115 3.38 -8.70 -7.66
CA MET A 115 2.52 -9.15 -6.56
C MET A 115 1.27 -9.89 -7.05
N LEU A 116 0.79 -9.54 -8.24
CA LEU A 116 -0.42 -10.15 -8.81
C LEU A 116 -0.14 -11.43 -9.62
N GLY A 117 1.11 -11.69 -9.86
CA GLY A 117 1.58 -12.89 -10.50
C GLY A 117 1.36 -12.97 -11.96
#